data_c0e5bc9026f65165e79b445487ad8803
#
_entry.id   c0e5bc9026f65165e79b445487ad8803
#
_cell.length_a   1.000
_cell.length_b   1.000
_cell.length_c   1.000
_cell.angle_alpha   90.00
_cell.angle_beta   90.00
_cell.angle_gamma   90.00
#
_symmetry.space_group_name_H-M   'P 1'
#
loop_
_entity.id
_entity.type
_entity.pdbx_description
1 polymer ?
#
loop_
_entity_poly.entity_id
_entity_poly.type
_entity_poly.pdbx_seq_one_letter_code
_entity_poly.pdbx_strand_id
1 'polypeptide(L)'
;MSKSTSKILVIDDDPDFVAAVTPILKSALYEVVAASNPKEAKEKIFAEKPDLILLDIMMDSLFDGFSLCHAIKTSKEFKDYKDTPVIFVSAVKEIAGTRFQFKGDEEGMAGPDDYIDKPVKPDDLLARIARLLKQ
;
A
#
# COMPACT_ATOMS: atom_id res chain seq x y z
N MET A 1 -6.76 19.71 18.01
CA MET A 1 -5.63 19.93 17.16
C MET A 1 -5.54 18.92 16.03
N SER A 2 -5.28 19.40 14.87
CA SER A 2 -5.21 18.48 13.73
C SER A 2 -3.98 17.60 13.86
N LYS A 3 -4.07 16.44 13.22
CA LYS A 3 -2.94 15.56 13.13
C LYS A 3 -1.84 16.22 12.31
N SER A 4 -0.65 16.25 12.85
CA SER A 4 0.45 16.89 12.18
C SER A 4 1.15 15.96 11.17
N THR A 5 1.01 14.65 11.33
CA THR A 5 1.76 13.70 10.53
C THR A 5 0.88 12.52 10.16
N SER A 6 0.85 12.21 8.88
CA SER A 6 0.18 10.99 8.43
C SER A 6 1.15 9.83 8.50
N LYS A 7 0.62 8.65 8.74
CA LYS A 7 1.41 7.43 8.89
C LYS A 7 1.22 6.55 7.67
N ILE A 8 2.33 6.11 7.09
CA ILE A 8 2.32 5.24 5.92
C ILE A 8 2.83 3.87 6.34
N LEU A 9 2.07 2.83 6.03
CA LEU A 9 2.51 1.46 6.23
C LEU A 9 3.04 0.92 4.92
N VAL A 10 4.28 0.48 4.91
CA VAL A 10 4.91 -0.10 3.72
C VAL A 10 4.97 -1.61 3.91
N ILE A 11 4.28 -2.34 3.05
CA ILE A 11 4.22 -3.80 3.12
C ILE A 11 4.99 -4.35 1.93
N ASP A 12 6.19 -4.88 2.18
CA ASP A 12 7.07 -5.36 1.13
C ASP A 12 8.11 -6.27 1.77
N ASP A 13 8.34 -7.44 1.17
CA ASP A 13 9.32 -8.37 1.72
C ASP A 13 10.74 -8.06 1.25
N ASP A 14 10.93 -7.02 0.47
CA ASP A 14 12.24 -6.59 0.00
C ASP A 14 12.75 -5.46 0.88
N PRO A 15 13.73 -5.75 1.75
CA PRO A 15 14.23 -4.70 2.65
C PRO A 15 14.91 -3.55 1.91
N ASP A 16 15.42 -3.80 0.71
CA ASP A 16 16.03 -2.72 -0.07
C ASP A 16 14.99 -1.72 -0.53
N PHE A 17 13.81 -2.20 -0.91
CA PHE A 17 12.75 -1.28 -1.28
C PHE A 17 12.31 -0.45 -0.08
N VAL A 18 12.13 -1.09 1.06
CA VAL A 18 11.73 -0.38 2.27
C VAL A 18 12.78 0.68 2.63
N ALA A 19 14.05 0.30 2.55
CA ALA A 19 15.14 1.25 2.86
C ALA A 19 15.16 2.42 1.87
N ALA A 20 14.82 2.17 0.61
CA ALA A 20 14.85 3.22 -0.39
C ALA A 20 13.68 4.18 -0.25
N VAL A 21 12.49 3.65 0.09
CA VAL A 21 11.29 4.48 0.10
C VAL A 21 11.13 5.24 1.41
N THR A 22 11.70 4.73 2.49
CA THR A 22 11.53 5.35 3.81
C THR A 22 12.02 6.79 3.86
N PRO A 23 13.24 7.12 3.39
CA PRO A 23 13.66 8.53 3.43
C PRO A 23 12.83 9.43 2.52
N ILE A 24 12.32 8.88 1.41
CA ILE A 24 11.43 9.67 0.55
C ILE A 24 10.19 10.09 1.33
N LEU A 25 9.57 9.14 2.02
CA LEU A 25 8.36 9.43 2.78
C LEU A 25 8.64 10.38 3.94
N LYS A 26 9.75 10.17 4.63
CA LYS A 26 10.10 11.01 5.75
C LYS A 26 10.42 12.43 5.31
N SER A 27 10.95 12.60 4.10
CA SER A 27 11.23 13.94 3.60
C SER A 27 9.96 14.76 3.44
N ALA A 28 8.83 14.09 3.27
CA ALA A 28 7.53 14.75 3.16
C ALA A 28 6.80 14.76 4.50
N LEU A 29 7.51 14.45 5.58
CA LEU A 29 7.00 14.51 6.95
C LEU A 29 5.99 13.42 7.25
N TYR A 30 6.03 12.31 6.54
CA TYR A 30 5.22 11.15 6.88
C TYR A 30 5.95 10.28 7.89
N GLU A 31 5.18 9.65 8.74
CA GLU A 31 5.69 8.62 9.62
C GLU A 31 5.63 7.29 8.89
N VAL A 32 6.62 6.43 9.07
CA VAL A 32 6.73 5.21 8.28
C VAL A 32 6.80 4.01 9.21
N VAL A 33 5.96 3.02 8.94
CA VAL A 33 6.09 1.69 9.55
C VAL A 33 6.15 0.67 8.43
N ALA A 34 6.74 -0.47 8.70
CA ALA A 34 6.96 -1.47 7.68
C ALA A 34 6.52 -2.85 8.16
N ALA A 35 6.10 -3.67 7.19
CA ALA A 35 5.77 -5.06 7.43
C ALA A 35 6.29 -5.85 6.24
N SER A 36 6.74 -7.07 6.48
CA SER A 36 7.39 -7.86 5.43
C SER A 36 6.56 -9.03 4.93
N ASN A 37 5.38 -9.25 5.50
CA ASN A 37 4.51 -10.34 5.05
C ASN A 37 3.08 -10.02 5.47
N PRO A 38 2.10 -10.77 4.94
CA PRO A 38 0.70 -10.46 5.24
C PRO A 38 0.34 -10.55 6.72
N LYS A 39 0.92 -11.49 7.44
CA LYS A 39 0.62 -11.63 8.86
C LYS A 39 1.08 -10.41 9.64
N GLU A 40 2.32 -10.01 9.39
CA GLU A 40 2.86 -8.83 10.06
C GLU A 40 2.09 -7.58 9.64
N ALA A 41 1.67 -7.52 8.39
CA ALA A 41 0.89 -6.40 7.90
C ALA A 41 -0.41 -6.25 8.66
N LYS A 42 -1.12 -7.35 8.91
CA LYS A 42 -2.36 -7.29 9.67
C LYS A 42 -2.11 -6.76 11.07
N GLU A 43 -1.06 -7.25 11.71
CA GLU A 43 -0.72 -6.78 13.05
C GLU A 43 -0.43 -5.29 13.07
N LYS A 44 0.31 -4.82 12.07
CA LYS A 44 0.65 -3.40 12.00
C LYS A 44 -0.55 -2.52 11.69
N ILE A 45 -1.46 -3.00 10.87
CA ILE A 45 -2.65 -2.23 10.58
C ILE A 45 -3.42 -1.94 11.88
N PHE A 46 -3.61 -2.96 12.70
CA PHE A 46 -4.35 -2.76 13.94
C PHE A 46 -3.55 -1.99 14.98
N ALA A 47 -2.25 -2.22 15.06
CA ALA A 47 -1.43 -1.57 16.08
C ALA A 47 -1.11 -0.12 15.73
N GLU A 48 -0.85 0.15 14.45
CA GLU A 48 -0.34 1.45 14.04
C GLU A 48 -1.38 2.35 13.41
N LYS A 49 -2.48 1.79 12.93
CA LYS A 49 -3.59 2.55 12.34
C LYS A 49 -3.10 3.49 11.26
N PRO A 50 -2.52 2.94 10.19
CA PRO A 50 -1.94 3.78 9.14
C PRO A 50 -3.00 4.59 8.41
N ASP A 51 -2.58 5.69 7.83
CA ASP A 51 -3.43 6.55 7.03
C ASP A 51 -3.41 6.15 5.57
N LEU A 52 -2.38 5.43 5.15
CA LEU A 52 -2.25 4.94 3.78
C LEU A 52 -1.33 3.73 3.79
N ILE A 53 -1.56 2.81 2.86
CA ILE A 53 -0.78 1.58 2.76
C ILE A 53 -0.14 1.49 1.39
N LEU A 54 1.19 1.30 1.37
CA LEU A 54 1.91 0.91 0.16
C LEU A 54 2.06 -0.59 0.21
N LEU A 55 1.57 -1.29 -0.79
CA LEU A 55 1.47 -2.73 -0.74
C LEU A 55 2.12 -3.37 -1.96
N ASP A 56 3.19 -4.12 -1.72
CA ASP A 56 3.82 -4.91 -2.77
C ASP A 56 2.92 -6.09 -3.08
N ILE A 57 2.52 -6.24 -4.34
CA ILE A 57 1.64 -7.33 -4.70
C ILE A 57 2.36 -8.64 -4.95
N MET A 58 3.68 -8.60 -5.01
CA MET A 58 4.50 -9.79 -5.28
C MET A 58 5.32 -10.17 -4.07
N MET A 59 4.69 -10.42 -2.95
CA MET A 59 5.43 -10.88 -1.77
C MET A 59 5.79 -12.35 -1.93
N ASP A 60 5.20 -13.24 -1.17
CA ASP A 60 5.49 -14.66 -1.33
C ASP A 60 4.86 -15.20 -2.60
N SER A 61 3.71 -14.64 -2.97
CA SER A 61 3.06 -15.00 -4.21
C SER A 61 2.30 -13.79 -4.72
N LEU A 62 1.91 -13.84 -5.98
CA LEU A 62 1.13 -12.77 -6.57
C LEU A 62 -0.16 -12.52 -5.79
N PHE A 63 -0.77 -13.57 -5.28
CA PHE A 63 -2.06 -13.44 -4.62
C PHE A 63 -2.00 -12.85 -3.24
N ASP A 64 -0.82 -12.82 -2.62
CA ASP A 64 -0.73 -12.29 -1.26
C ASP A 64 -1.15 -10.83 -1.19
N GLY A 65 -0.65 -10.01 -2.12
CA GLY A 65 -1.00 -8.61 -2.13
C GLY A 65 -2.46 -8.39 -2.48
N PHE A 66 -2.95 -9.09 -3.50
CA PHE A 66 -4.34 -8.93 -3.90
C PHE A 66 -5.29 -9.37 -2.80
N SER A 67 -5.01 -10.51 -2.18
CA SER A 67 -5.87 -11.03 -1.12
C SER A 67 -5.90 -10.10 0.07
N LEU A 68 -4.76 -9.55 0.43
CA LEU A 68 -4.70 -8.65 1.57
C LEU A 68 -5.48 -7.36 1.28
N CYS A 69 -5.32 -6.80 0.09
CA CYS A 69 -6.06 -5.60 -0.27
C CYS A 69 -7.56 -5.86 -0.23
N HIS A 70 -7.99 -6.98 -0.80
CA HIS A 70 -9.40 -7.32 -0.80
C HIS A 70 -9.93 -7.45 0.64
N ALA A 71 -9.16 -8.10 1.50
CA ALA A 71 -9.57 -8.28 2.89
C ALA A 71 -9.68 -6.94 3.61
N ILE A 72 -8.72 -6.04 3.40
CA ILE A 72 -8.77 -4.73 4.03
C ILE A 72 -10.04 -3.98 3.62
N LYS A 73 -10.43 -4.10 2.36
CA LYS A 73 -11.56 -3.36 1.84
C LYS A 73 -12.90 -3.99 2.16
N THR A 74 -12.95 -5.29 2.42
CA THR A 74 -14.24 -5.99 2.51
C THR A 74 -14.43 -6.82 3.77
N SER A 75 -13.37 -7.23 4.45
CA SER A 75 -13.49 -8.12 5.60
C SER A 75 -14.00 -7.37 6.82
N LYS A 76 -14.82 -8.04 7.61
CA LYS A 76 -15.32 -7.44 8.84
C LYS A 76 -14.21 -7.09 9.82
N GLU A 77 -13.14 -7.89 9.85
CA GLU A 77 -12.07 -7.59 10.79
C GLU A 77 -11.38 -6.28 10.48
N PHE A 78 -11.47 -5.81 9.23
CA PHE A 78 -10.86 -4.57 8.83
C PHE A 78 -11.87 -3.45 8.60
N LYS A 79 -13.05 -3.56 9.19
CA LYS A 79 -14.12 -2.60 8.86
C LYS A 79 -13.72 -1.14 9.12
N ASP A 80 -12.84 -0.92 10.09
CA ASP A 80 -12.42 0.44 10.41
C ASP A 80 -11.36 0.95 9.44
N TYR A 81 -10.88 0.10 8.55
CA TYR A 81 -9.80 0.43 7.62
C TYR A 81 -10.22 0.31 6.16
N LYS A 82 -11.48 0.05 5.90
CA LYS A 82 -11.91 -0.18 4.52
C LYS A 82 -11.72 1.03 3.63
N ASP A 83 -11.70 2.21 4.21
CA ASP A 83 -11.49 3.44 3.44
C ASP A 83 -10.05 3.90 3.43
N THR A 84 -9.14 3.16 4.07
CA THR A 84 -7.74 3.50 4.05
C THR A 84 -7.20 3.30 2.63
N PRO A 85 -6.60 4.33 2.04
CA PRO A 85 -6.08 4.19 0.67
C PRO A 85 -4.98 3.14 0.59
N VAL A 86 -4.99 2.37 -0.48
CA VAL A 86 -3.98 1.34 -0.75
C VAL A 86 -3.39 1.62 -2.13
N ILE A 87 -2.07 1.73 -2.20
CA ILE A 87 -1.35 1.86 -3.46
C ILE A 87 -0.60 0.56 -3.70
N PHE A 88 -0.88 -0.11 -4.81
CA PHE A 88 -0.11 -1.29 -5.21
C PHE A 88 1.23 -0.85 -5.77
N VAL A 89 2.29 -1.55 -5.38
CA VAL A 89 3.64 -1.32 -5.90
C VAL A 89 4.11 -2.62 -6.51
N SER A 90 4.66 -2.57 -7.72
CA SER A 90 5.06 -3.80 -8.38
C SER A 90 6.12 -3.56 -9.43
N ALA A 91 6.84 -4.64 -9.76
CA ALA A 91 7.70 -4.66 -10.93
C ALA A 91 6.81 -4.94 -12.13
N VAL A 92 6.20 -3.91 -12.65
CA VAL A 92 5.05 -4.02 -13.54
C VAL A 92 5.32 -4.83 -14.80
N LYS A 93 6.55 -4.82 -15.27
CA LYS A 93 6.84 -5.48 -16.54
C LYS A 93 6.52 -6.97 -16.49
N GLU A 94 6.57 -7.55 -15.31
CA GLU A 94 6.35 -8.99 -15.17
C GLU A 94 4.89 -9.33 -15.01
N ILE A 95 4.07 -8.36 -14.62
CA ILE A 95 2.68 -8.62 -14.33
C ILE A 95 1.73 -7.65 -14.99
N ALA A 96 2.19 -6.97 -16.03
CA ALA A 96 1.37 -5.94 -16.66
C ALA A 96 0.00 -6.45 -17.06
N GLY A 97 -0.06 -7.63 -17.66
CA GLY A 97 -1.35 -8.18 -18.06
C GLY A 97 -2.25 -8.45 -16.87
N THR A 98 -1.67 -8.99 -15.81
CA THR A 98 -2.42 -9.27 -14.60
C THR A 98 -2.93 -7.99 -13.99
N ARG A 99 -2.09 -6.97 -13.95
CA ARG A 99 -2.47 -5.70 -13.35
C ARG A 99 -3.69 -5.10 -14.03
N PHE A 100 -3.74 -5.20 -15.35
CA PHE A 100 -4.88 -4.65 -16.08
C PHE A 100 -6.16 -5.38 -15.77
N GLN A 101 -6.07 -6.62 -15.34
CA GLN A 101 -7.24 -7.40 -15.02
C GLN A 101 -7.80 -7.10 -13.64
N PHE A 102 -7.08 -6.29 -12.86
CA PHE A 102 -7.52 -5.96 -11.51
C PHE A 102 -7.83 -4.48 -11.41
N LYS A 103 -8.69 -4.02 -12.28
CA LYS A 103 -9.03 -2.61 -12.29
C LYS A 103 -10.11 -2.25 -11.29
N GLY A 104 -10.26 -3.06 -10.31
CA GLY A 104 -11.06 -2.69 -9.17
C GLY A 104 -12.48 -3.16 -9.21
N ASP A 105 -13.03 -3.38 -10.36
CA ASP A 105 -14.44 -3.72 -10.44
C ASP A 105 -14.72 -5.10 -11.01
N GLU A 106 -13.70 -5.81 -11.47
CA GLU A 106 -13.92 -7.11 -12.07
C GLU A 106 -14.18 -8.16 -11.02
N GLU A 107 -15.14 -9.01 -11.28
CA GLU A 107 -15.42 -10.19 -10.48
C GLU A 107 -15.63 -9.89 -9.01
N GLY A 108 -16.08 -8.69 -8.70
CA GLY A 108 -16.36 -8.36 -7.32
C GLY A 108 -15.14 -8.23 -6.42
N MET A 109 -13.96 -8.15 -6.99
CA MET A 109 -12.74 -8.02 -6.21
C MET A 109 -12.48 -6.56 -5.92
N ALA A 110 -12.31 -6.22 -4.64
CA ALA A 110 -11.97 -4.86 -4.28
C ALA A 110 -10.51 -4.62 -4.56
N GLY A 111 -10.21 -3.62 -5.35
CA GLY A 111 -8.85 -3.32 -5.78
C GLY A 111 -8.23 -2.14 -5.05
N PRO A 112 -7.02 -1.80 -5.43
CA PRO A 112 -6.31 -0.68 -4.81
C PRO A 112 -6.85 0.66 -5.31
N ASP A 113 -6.43 1.71 -4.61
CA ASP A 113 -6.80 3.05 -5.01
C ASP A 113 -5.86 3.62 -6.06
N ASP A 114 -4.66 3.06 -6.18
CA ASP A 114 -3.71 3.49 -7.20
C ASP A 114 -2.66 2.40 -7.40
N TYR A 115 -1.89 2.55 -8.47
CA TYR A 115 -0.76 1.67 -8.78
C TYR A 115 0.48 2.51 -8.97
N ILE A 116 1.64 1.97 -8.60
CA ILE A 116 2.90 2.61 -8.91
C ILE A 116 3.91 1.52 -9.27
N ASP A 117 4.75 1.80 -10.26
CA ASP A 117 5.72 0.84 -10.76
C ASP A 117 7.06 1.01 -10.06
N LYS A 118 7.76 -0.09 -9.88
CA LYS A 118 9.15 -0.05 -9.43
C LYS A 118 10.06 0.15 -10.63
N PRO A 119 11.12 0.92 -10.48
CA PRO A 119 11.51 1.68 -9.30
C PRO A 119 10.63 2.92 -9.16
N VAL A 120 10.26 3.24 -7.93
CA VAL A 120 9.38 4.38 -7.70
C VAL A 120 10.16 5.66 -7.91
N LYS A 121 9.47 6.65 -8.47
CA LYS A 121 10.02 7.99 -8.61
C LYS A 121 9.54 8.83 -7.44
N PRO A 122 10.43 9.47 -6.69
CA PRO A 122 10.01 10.16 -5.46
C PRO A 122 8.89 11.16 -5.68
N ASP A 123 9.00 12.00 -6.69
CA ASP A 123 7.97 13.01 -6.93
C ASP A 123 6.63 12.39 -7.27
N ASP A 124 6.65 11.33 -8.08
CA ASP A 124 5.41 10.65 -8.46
C ASP A 124 4.77 9.98 -7.25
N LEU A 125 5.58 9.31 -6.44
CA LEU A 125 5.06 8.65 -5.24
C LEU A 125 4.41 9.66 -4.31
N LEU A 126 5.12 10.74 -4.02
CA LEU A 126 4.61 11.74 -3.08
C LEU A 126 3.36 12.42 -3.59
N ALA A 127 3.28 12.66 -4.90
CA ALA A 127 2.08 13.28 -5.47
C ALA A 127 0.86 12.36 -5.35
N ARG A 128 1.06 11.07 -5.58
CA ARG A 128 -0.06 10.13 -5.47
C ARG A 128 -0.53 9.98 -4.03
N ILE A 129 0.41 9.95 -3.10
CA ILE A 129 0.06 9.85 -1.68
C ILE A 129 -0.71 11.09 -1.26
N ALA A 130 -0.22 12.27 -1.60
CA ALA A 130 -0.88 13.50 -1.21
C ALA A 130 -2.31 13.56 -1.77
N ARG A 131 -2.48 13.13 -3.02
CA ARG A 131 -3.80 13.13 -3.61
C ARG A 131 -4.76 12.23 -2.85
N LEU A 132 -4.31 11.05 -2.49
CA LEU A 132 -5.19 10.10 -1.79
C LEU A 132 -5.46 10.52 -0.36
N LEU A 133 -4.52 11.19 0.27
CA LEU A 133 -4.73 11.72 1.61
C LEU A 133 -5.41 13.08 1.58
N LYS A 134 -5.68 13.60 0.40
CA LYS A 134 -6.37 14.89 0.22
C LYS A 134 -5.60 16.04 0.83
N GLN A 135 -4.34 16.06 0.51
CA GLN A 135 -3.44 17.11 1.00
C GLN A 135 -3.02 18.06 -0.11
#